data_414ee46507042c675a00939f9730915f
#
_entry.id   414ee46507042c675a00939f9730915f
#
_cell.length_a   1.000
_cell.length_b   1.000
_cell.length_c   1.000
_cell.angle_alpha   90.00
_cell.angle_beta   90.00
_cell.angle_gamma   90.00
#
_symmetry.space_group_name_H-M   'P 1'
#
loop_
_entity.id
_entity.type
_entity.pdbx_description
1 polymer ?
#
loop_
_entity_poly.entity_id
_entity_poly.type
_entity_poly.pdbx_seq_one_letter_code
_entity_poly.pdbx_strand_id
1 'polypeptide(L)'
;MPFVFPEGLAPEVYPLAWLVGRWRGEGVIEYAGIDATPFVQDLVFDHDGGPYLRVESTLRVRSGAAADGETYGDDEPDTVWSTETGYWRVSTDRPDGLEEDRHPIEVLLTDASGRLSLFLGAVGNGRIDLATDFVARTSSAVEVTAAKRLYGLVEGQLMWVEEIAAFGHPLGSYASAKLDRQPVAQD
;
A
#
# COMPACT_ATOMS: atom_id res chain seq x y z
N MET A 1 24.35 -0.65 -2.46
CA MET A 1 24.67 -1.85 -1.64
C MET A 1 23.97 -3.04 -2.28
N PRO A 2 24.60 -4.25 -2.30
CA PRO A 2 23.90 -5.44 -2.75
C PRO A 2 22.69 -5.70 -1.84
N PHE A 3 21.56 -6.10 -2.42
CA PHE A 3 20.37 -6.48 -1.67
C PHE A 3 20.67 -7.75 -0.86
N VAL A 4 20.39 -7.72 0.44
CA VAL A 4 20.51 -8.86 1.34
C VAL A 4 19.12 -9.34 1.72
N PHE A 5 18.85 -10.63 1.53
CA PHE A 5 17.59 -11.21 1.95
C PHE A 5 17.44 -11.14 3.47
N PRO A 6 16.24 -10.77 3.97
CA PRO A 6 15.94 -10.84 5.40
C PRO A 6 16.18 -12.24 5.96
N GLU A 7 16.76 -12.34 7.14
CA GLU A 7 17.02 -13.61 7.80
C GLU A 7 15.70 -14.33 8.13
N GLY A 8 15.60 -15.62 7.80
CA GLY A 8 14.41 -16.43 8.06
C GLY A 8 13.24 -16.20 7.10
N LEU A 9 13.41 -15.39 6.07
CA LEU A 9 12.39 -15.20 5.05
C LEU A 9 12.16 -16.49 4.24
N ALA A 10 10.89 -16.90 4.09
CA ALA A 10 10.54 -18.08 3.29
C ALA A 10 10.88 -17.88 1.80
N PRO A 11 11.47 -18.90 1.12
CA PRO A 11 11.85 -18.79 -0.30
C PRO A 11 10.70 -18.43 -1.23
N GLU A 12 9.48 -18.84 -0.91
CA GLU A 12 8.28 -18.58 -1.70
C GLU A 12 7.99 -17.08 -1.86
N VAL A 13 8.43 -16.26 -0.92
CA VAL A 13 8.21 -14.81 -0.95
C VAL A 13 9.45 -14.00 -1.32
N TYR A 14 10.51 -14.63 -1.81
CA TYR A 14 11.70 -13.90 -2.28
C TYR A 14 11.43 -12.82 -3.33
N PRO A 15 10.45 -12.97 -4.25
CA PRO A 15 10.09 -11.88 -5.16
C PRO A 15 9.60 -10.61 -4.47
N LEU A 16 9.10 -10.71 -3.23
CA LEU A 16 8.61 -9.61 -2.40
C LEU A 16 9.62 -9.15 -1.33
N ALA A 17 10.78 -9.80 -1.23
CA ALA A 17 11.75 -9.57 -0.15
C ALA A 17 12.20 -8.11 -0.02
N TRP A 18 12.24 -7.37 -1.13
CA TRP A 18 12.63 -5.96 -1.16
C TRP A 18 11.63 -5.03 -0.47
N LEU A 19 10.40 -5.48 -0.21
CA LEU A 19 9.40 -4.73 0.57
C LEU A 19 9.66 -4.81 2.08
N VAL A 20 10.26 -5.90 2.58
CA VAL A 20 10.40 -6.18 4.02
C VAL A 20 11.10 -5.04 4.73
N GLY A 21 10.47 -4.55 5.80
CA GLY A 21 10.97 -3.48 6.65
C GLY A 21 9.93 -2.40 6.91
N ARG A 22 10.39 -1.31 7.49
CA ARG A 22 9.57 -0.13 7.80
C ARG A 22 9.82 0.95 6.77
N TRP A 23 8.74 1.58 6.33
CA TRP A 23 8.72 2.65 5.37
C TRP A 23 7.93 3.82 5.94
N ARG A 24 8.41 5.03 5.74
CA ARG A 24 7.71 6.24 6.16
C ARG A 24 7.93 7.35 5.14
N GLY A 25 6.89 8.11 4.87
CA GLY A 25 6.98 9.24 3.96
C GLY A 25 5.65 9.95 3.79
N GLU A 26 5.59 10.78 2.78
CA GLU A 26 4.48 11.69 2.53
C GLU A 26 3.77 11.33 1.24
N GLY A 27 2.50 11.71 1.17
CA GLY A 27 1.67 11.51 0.01
C GLY A 27 0.52 12.51 -0.04
N VAL A 28 -0.31 12.36 -1.04
CA VAL A 28 -1.52 13.16 -1.23
C VAL A 28 -2.69 12.27 -1.58
N ILE A 29 -3.85 12.58 -1.00
CA ILE A 29 -5.15 12.04 -1.37
C ILE A 29 -5.89 13.13 -2.12
N GLU A 30 -6.44 12.79 -3.28
CA GLU A 30 -7.30 13.68 -4.07
C GLU A 30 -8.30 12.82 -4.87
N TYR A 31 -9.59 13.05 -4.68
CA TYR A 31 -10.63 12.30 -5.38
C TYR A 31 -11.89 13.15 -5.55
N ALA A 32 -12.83 12.68 -6.34
CA ALA A 32 -14.11 13.37 -6.52
C ALA A 32 -14.81 13.65 -5.17
N GLY A 33 -14.92 14.91 -4.79
CA GLY A 33 -15.47 15.36 -3.51
C GLY A 33 -14.49 15.34 -2.34
N ILE A 34 -13.20 15.05 -2.59
CA ILE A 34 -12.12 15.13 -1.61
C ILE A 34 -11.04 16.04 -2.19
N ASP A 35 -10.85 17.20 -1.59
CA ASP A 35 -9.80 18.14 -1.97
C ASP A 35 -8.41 17.54 -1.70
N ALA A 36 -7.40 18.00 -2.44
CA ALA A 36 -6.02 17.55 -2.29
C ALA A 36 -5.58 17.67 -0.82
N THR A 37 -5.42 16.54 -0.16
CA THR A 37 -5.12 16.45 1.26
C THR A 37 -3.79 15.73 1.46
N PRO A 38 -2.76 16.41 1.98
CA PRO A 38 -1.48 15.77 2.28
C PRO A 38 -1.61 14.83 3.48
N PHE A 39 -0.86 13.74 3.42
CA PHE A 39 -0.78 12.77 4.51
C PHE A 39 0.65 12.30 4.74
N VAL A 40 0.87 11.76 5.94
CA VAL A 40 2.06 10.95 6.28
C VAL A 40 1.63 9.50 6.38
N GLN A 41 2.44 8.60 5.84
CA GLN A 41 2.22 7.16 5.90
C GLN A 41 3.31 6.45 6.68
N ASP A 42 2.90 5.58 7.59
CA ASP A 42 3.72 4.51 8.14
C ASP A 42 3.29 3.19 7.51
N LEU A 43 4.23 2.47 6.89
CA LEU A 43 3.98 1.20 6.23
C LEU A 43 5.02 0.18 6.69
N VAL A 44 4.57 -0.99 7.11
CA VAL A 44 5.42 -2.07 7.60
C VAL A 44 5.12 -3.34 6.82
N PHE A 45 6.16 -3.93 6.25
CA PHE A 45 6.13 -5.31 5.77
C PHE A 45 6.99 -6.17 6.67
N ASP A 46 6.40 -7.22 7.23
CA ASP A 46 7.01 -8.13 8.19
C ASP A 46 6.79 -9.59 7.78
N HIS A 47 7.54 -10.51 8.36
CA HIS A 47 7.39 -11.96 8.16
C HIS A 47 7.68 -12.73 9.46
N ASP A 48 7.17 -13.94 9.52
CA ASP A 48 7.40 -14.89 10.61
C ASP A 48 8.00 -16.23 10.11
N GLY A 49 8.52 -16.22 8.88
CA GLY A 49 9.04 -17.41 8.20
C GLY A 49 7.99 -18.19 7.42
N GLY A 50 6.73 -17.79 7.44
CA GLY A 50 5.67 -18.34 6.58
C GLY A 50 5.79 -17.87 5.12
N PRO A 51 5.06 -18.52 4.18
CA PRO A 51 5.12 -18.22 2.75
C PRO A 51 4.31 -16.96 2.38
N TYR A 52 4.40 -15.91 3.18
CA TYR A 52 3.71 -14.64 3.02
C TYR A 52 4.45 -13.50 3.74
N LEU A 53 4.15 -12.26 3.35
CA LEU A 53 4.45 -11.08 4.15
C LEU A 53 3.18 -10.61 4.85
N ARG A 54 3.31 -10.16 6.09
CA ARG A 54 2.29 -9.37 6.78
C ARG A 54 2.49 -7.90 6.42
N VAL A 55 1.40 -7.16 6.34
CA VAL A 55 1.44 -5.74 6.07
C VAL A 55 0.58 -4.97 7.07
N GLU A 56 1.08 -3.83 7.52
CA GLU A 56 0.32 -2.81 8.25
C GLU A 56 0.62 -1.46 7.64
N SER A 57 -0.43 -0.69 7.37
CA SER A 57 -0.35 0.66 6.82
C SER A 57 -1.24 1.59 7.62
N THR A 58 -0.73 2.77 7.97
CA THR A 58 -1.50 3.84 8.60
C THR A 58 -1.21 5.14 7.86
N LEU A 59 -2.27 5.77 7.36
CA LEU A 59 -2.24 7.12 6.79
C LEU A 59 -2.78 8.11 7.81
N ARG A 60 -2.07 9.22 8.00
CA ARG A 60 -2.49 10.33 8.87
C ARG A 60 -2.50 11.62 8.08
N VAL A 61 -3.61 12.32 8.10
CA VAL A 61 -3.72 13.67 7.55
C VAL A 61 -3.45 14.68 8.64
N ARG A 62 -2.76 15.76 8.29
CA ARG A 62 -2.53 16.86 9.21
C ARG A 62 -3.84 17.62 9.42
N SER A 63 -4.24 17.77 10.68
CA SER A 63 -5.40 18.59 11.05
C SER A 63 -5.06 20.04 10.73
N GLY A 64 -5.81 20.66 9.81
CA GLY A 64 -5.64 22.09 9.49
C GLY A 64 -4.90 22.39 8.19
N ALA A 65 -4.72 21.46 7.28
CA ALA A 65 -4.35 21.77 5.91
C ALA A 65 -5.52 22.47 5.20
N ALA A 66 -5.72 23.76 5.49
CA ALA A 66 -6.64 24.59 4.74
C ALA A 66 -6.05 24.92 3.37
N ALA A 67 -6.91 25.03 2.37
CA ALA A 67 -6.58 25.31 0.97
C ALA A 67 -5.85 26.66 0.72
N ASP A 68 -5.53 27.42 1.74
CA ASP A 68 -5.09 28.81 1.67
C ASP A 68 -3.61 29.04 2.04
N GLY A 69 -2.82 27.99 2.22
CA GLY A 69 -1.37 28.12 2.40
C GLY A 69 -0.92 28.68 3.76
N GLU A 70 -1.78 28.73 4.77
CA GLU A 70 -1.37 29.06 6.14
C GLU A 70 -0.67 27.86 6.77
N THR A 71 0.53 28.11 7.29
CA THR A 71 1.34 27.12 8.02
C THR A 71 0.70 26.93 9.39
N TYR A 72 0.04 25.81 9.61
CA TYR A 72 -0.39 25.43 10.96
C TYR A 72 0.82 24.98 11.77
N GLY A 73 0.80 25.36 13.08
CA GLY A 73 1.89 25.01 13.97
C GLY A 73 2.08 23.50 14.13
N ASP A 74 3.30 23.08 14.40
CA ASP A 74 3.73 21.69 14.59
C ASP A 74 3.02 20.92 15.73
N ASP A 75 2.05 21.54 16.40
CA ASP A 75 1.45 21.06 17.65
C ASP A 75 0.05 20.42 17.50
N GLU A 76 -0.56 20.41 16.31
CA GLU A 76 -1.85 19.73 16.14
C GLU A 76 -1.66 18.24 15.80
N PRO A 77 -2.33 17.33 16.55
CA PRO A 77 -2.18 15.89 16.31
C PRO A 77 -2.73 15.48 14.94
N ASP A 78 -1.94 14.71 14.19
CA ASP A 78 -2.36 14.10 12.94
C ASP A 78 -3.58 13.21 13.16
N THR A 79 -4.60 13.38 12.32
CA THR A 79 -5.79 12.53 12.35
C THR A 79 -5.57 11.29 11.50
N VAL A 80 -5.86 10.12 12.04
CA VAL A 80 -5.83 8.86 11.27
C VAL A 80 -6.90 8.93 10.18
N TRP A 81 -6.46 8.90 8.92
CA TRP A 81 -7.34 8.83 7.75
C TRP A 81 -7.77 7.39 7.47
N SER A 82 -6.81 6.48 7.43
CA SER A 82 -7.07 5.06 7.19
C SER A 82 -6.00 4.17 7.81
N THR A 83 -6.43 2.97 8.18
CA THR A 83 -5.54 1.87 8.56
C THR A 83 -5.91 0.64 7.75
N GLU A 84 -4.90 -0.13 7.37
CA GLU A 84 -5.06 -1.32 6.56
C GLU A 84 -4.06 -2.38 7.04
N THR A 85 -4.49 -3.64 7.11
CA THR A 85 -3.63 -4.77 7.46
C THR A 85 -3.98 -6.00 6.63
N GLY A 86 -3.04 -6.91 6.48
CA GLY A 86 -3.27 -8.15 5.75
C GLY A 86 -2.02 -8.88 5.33
N TYR A 87 -2.13 -9.64 4.22
CA TYR A 87 -1.13 -10.56 3.76
C TYR A 87 -0.83 -10.39 2.28
N TRP A 88 0.45 -10.45 1.93
CA TRP A 88 0.95 -10.49 0.57
C TRP A 88 1.65 -11.82 0.34
N ARG A 89 1.28 -12.54 -0.71
CA ARG A 89 1.86 -13.83 -1.01
C ARG A 89 2.08 -14.02 -2.51
N VAL A 90 3.08 -14.80 -2.87
CA VAL A 90 3.27 -15.24 -4.26
C VAL A 90 2.29 -16.37 -4.53
N SER A 91 1.51 -16.26 -5.60
CA SER A 91 0.59 -17.31 -6.01
C SER A 91 1.34 -18.47 -6.67
N THR A 92 0.85 -19.69 -6.43
CA THR A 92 1.29 -20.87 -7.16
C THR A 92 0.58 -21.02 -8.50
N ASP A 93 -0.52 -20.30 -8.69
CA ASP A 93 -1.30 -20.28 -9.93
C ASP A 93 -0.78 -19.16 -10.83
N ARG A 94 -0.11 -19.56 -11.92
CA ARG A 94 0.48 -18.61 -12.87
C ARG A 94 -0.45 -18.41 -14.05
N PRO A 95 -0.97 -17.17 -14.26
CA PRO A 95 -1.81 -16.88 -15.42
C PRO A 95 -1.05 -17.05 -16.74
N ASP A 96 -1.78 -17.48 -17.77
CA ASP A 96 -1.26 -17.51 -19.13
C ASP A 96 -0.87 -16.10 -19.60
N GLY A 97 0.30 -16.00 -20.24
CA GLY A 97 0.78 -14.72 -20.79
C GLY A 97 1.48 -13.78 -19.80
N LEU A 98 1.64 -14.19 -18.54
CA LEU A 98 2.49 -13.43 -17.61
C LEU A 98 3.96 -13.57 -18.03
N GLU A 99 4.68 -12.44 -18.11
CA GLU A 99 6.11 -12.39 -18.47
C GLU A 99 6.93 -13.30 -17.53
N GLU A 100 7.96 -13.97 -18.07
CA GLU A 100 8.75 -14.98 -17.34
C GLU A 100 9.46 -14.43 -16.11
N ASP A 101 9.84 -13.15 -16.14
CA ASP A 101 10.55 -12.43 -15.06
C ASP A 101 9.61 -11.81 -14.02
N ARG A 102 8.29 -12.06 -14.12
CA ARG A 102 7.28 -11.64 -13.18
C ARG A 102 6.66 -12.81 -12.43
N HIS A 103 6.31 -12.60 -11.18
CA HIS A 103 5.66 -13.59 -10.32
C HIS A 103 4.23 -13.15 -10.00
N PRO A 104 3.22 -14.03 -10.16
CA PRO A 104 1.85 -13.71 -9.78
C PRO A 104 1.76 -13.57 -8.26
N ILE A 105 1.00 -12.59 -7.79
CA ILE A 105 0.80 -12.33 -6.37
C ILE A 105 -0.67 -12.16 -6.02
N GLU A 106 -1.00 -12.50 -4.80
CA GLU A 106 -2.29 -12.32 -4.17
C GLU A 106 -2.11 -11.46 -2.93
N VAL A 107 -2.97 -10.45 -2.77
CA VAL A 107 -2.92 -9.53 -1.65
C VAL A 107 -4.30 -9.46 -1.01
N LEU A 108 -4.35 -9.80 0.28
CA LEU A 108 -5.57 -9.82 1.08
C LEU A 108 -5.46 -8.71 2.13
N LEU A 109 -6.35 -7.74 2.05
CA LEU A 109 -6.33 -6.57 2.95
C LEU A 109 -7.66 -6.39 3.66
N THR A 110 -7.58 -5.96 4.90
CA THR A 110 -8.73 -5.46 5.66
C THR A 110 -8.46 -4.02 6.07
N ASP A 111 -9.48 -3.19 6.08
CA ASP A 111 -9.39 -1.84 6.61
C ASP A 111 -10.40 -1.57 7.73
N ALA A 112 -10.07 -0.59 8.57
CA ALA A 112 -10.88 -0.24 9.73
C ALA A 112 -12.25 0.37 9.36
N SER A 113 -12.47 0.75 8.10
CA SER A 113 -13.74 1.25 7.59
C SER A 113 -14.76 0.13 7.30
N GLY A 114 -14.34 -1.14 7.42
CA GLY A 114 -15.20 -2.30 7.27
C GLY A 114 -15.15 -2.95 5.89
N ARG A 115 -14.02 -2.89 5.19
CA ARG A 115 -13.81 -3.56 3.89
C ARG A 115 -12.79 -4.68 3.99
N LEU A 116 -13.00 -5.67 3.13
CA LEU A 116 -12.08 -6.76 2.83
C LEU A 116 -11.82 -6.72 1.32
N SER A 117 -10.56 -6.58 0.93
CA SER A 117 -10.19 -6.50 -0.48
C SER A 117 -9.23 -7.63 -0.85
N LEU A 118 -9.55 -8.36 -1.91
CA LEU A 118 -8.64 -9.28 -2.57
C LEU A 118 -8.11 -8.61 -3.84
N PHE A 119 -6.79 -8.47 -3.92
CA PHE A 119 -6.11 -8.01 -5.11
C PHE A 119 -5.35 -9.18 -5.75
N LEU A 120 -5.39 -9.23 -7.05
CA LEU A 120 -4.52 -10.06 -7.87
C LEU A 120 -3.58 -9.18 -8.67
N GLY A 121 -2.38 -9.69 -8.93
CA GLY A 121 -1.42 -8.94 -9.71
C GLY A 121 -0.10 -9.65 -9.90
N ALA A 122 0.94 -8.89 -10.16
CA ALA A 122 2.27 -9.45 -10.38
C ALA A 122 3.39 -8.54 -9.87
N VAL A 123 4.48 -9.16 -9.43
CA VAL A 123 5.73 -8.51 -9.03
C VAL A 123 6.86 -8.92 -9.95
N GLY A 124 7.71 -7.98 -10.31
CA GLY A 124 8.95 -8.20 -11.06
C GLY A 124 9.65 -6.88 -11.34
N ASN A 125 10.98 -6.91 -11.47
CA ASN A 125 11.80 -5.76 -11.82
C ASN A 125 11.57 -4.51 -10.92
N GLY A 126 11.37 -4.72 -9.61
CA GLY A 126 11.11 -3.63 -8.65
C GLY A 126 9.74 -2.96 -8.82
N ARG A 127 8.81 -3.61 -9.52
CA ARG A 127 7.46 -3.11 -9.79
C ARG A 127 6.40 -4.13 -9.36
N ILE A 128 5.30 -3.64 -8.84
CA ILE A 128 4.11 -4.43 -8.49
C ILE A 128 2.88 -3.74 -9.07
N ASP A 129 2.09 -4.49 -9.83
CA ASP A 129 0.79 -4.07 -10.35
C ASP A 129 -0.30 -4.91 -9.68
N LEU A 130 -1.32 -4.27 -9.12
CA LEU A 130 -2.44 -4.90 -8.43
C LEU A 130 -3.77 -4.37 -8.96
N ALA A 131 -4.76 -5.23 -9.06
CA ALA A 131 -6.15 -4.86 -9.28
C ALA A 131 -7.05 -5.70 -8.37
N THR A 132 -8.12 -5.10 -7.85
CA THR A 132 -9.10 -5.86 -7.06
C THR A 132 -9.80 -6.90 -7.93
N ASP A 133 -9.84 -8.12 -7.42
CA ASP A 133 -10.68 -9.21 -7.93
C ASP A 133 -12.02 -9.24 -7.19
N PHE A 134 -11.97 -9.02 -5.87
CA PHE A 134 -13.14 -9.03 -5.01
C PHE A 134 -13.04 -7.99 -3.89
N VAL A 135 -14.15 -7.32 -3.60
CA VAL A 135 -14.30 -6.42 -2.46
C VAL A 135 -15.56 -6.80 -1.70
N ALA A 136 -15.40 -7.19 -0.44
CA ALA A 136 -16.51 -7.35 0.50
C ALA A 136 -16.55 -6.14 1.45
N ARG A 137 -17.74 -5.78 1.92
CA ARG A 137 -17.90 -4.68 2.87
C ARG A 137 -19.06 -4.90 3.82
N THR A 138 -18.99 -4.26 4.99
CA THR A 138 -20.13 -4.11 5.89
C THR A 138 -21.14 -3.12 5.31
N SER A 139 -22.35 -3.15 5.80
CA SER A 139 -23.41 -2.21 5.35
C SER A 139 -23.11 -0.74 5.66
N SER A 140 -22.25 -0.47 6.64
CA SER A 140 -21.84 0.88 7.04
C SER A 140 -20.60 1.38 6.31
N ALA A 141 -19.88 0.51 5.63
CA ALA A 141 -18.67 0.89 4.88
C ALA A 141 -19.03 1.60 3.57
N VAL A 142 -18.20 2.58 3.21
CA VAL A 142 -18.30 3.23 1.91
C VAL A 142 -18.12 2.20 0.80
N GLU A 143 -18.91 2.31 -0.25
CA GLU A 143 -18.78 1.44 -1.41
C GLU A 143 -17.59 1.84 -2.27
N VAL A 144 -16.65 0.90 -2.39
CA VAL A 144 -15.56 0.92 -3.36
C VAL A 144 -15.74 -0.32 -4.24
N THR A 145 -16.01 -0.11 -5.50
CA THR A 145 -16.32 -1.20 -6.44
C THR A 145 -15.09 -1.77 -7.12
N ALA A 146 -14.04 -0.98 -7.25
CA ALA A 146 -12.75 -1.41 -7.80
C ALA A 146 -11.62 -0.54 -7.27
N ALA A 147 -10.43 -1.11 -7.21
CA ALA A 147 -9.18 -0.38 -6.96
C ALA A 147 -8.04 -0.98 -7.79
N LYS A 148 -7.08 -0.13 -8.14
CA LYS A 148 -5.80 -0.53 -8.71
C LYS A 148 -4.68 0.12 -7.92
N ARG A 149 -3.59 -0.63 -7.71
CA ARG A 149 -2.38 -0.11 -7.07
C ARG A 149 -1.16 -0.44 -7.90
N LEU A 150 -0.28 0.52 -8.00
CA LEU A 150 1.04 0.35 -8.60
C LEU A 150 2.09 0.72 -7.55
N TYR A 151 3.05 -0.16 -7.32
CA TYR A 151 4.21 0.11 -6.47
C TYR A 151 5.48 0.02 -7.31
N GLY A 152 6.45 0.87 -7.02
CA GLY A 152 7.77 0.86 -7.64
C GLY A 152 8.87 1.20 -6.66
N LEU A 153 10.00 0.52 -6.76
CA LEU A 153 11.22 0.89 -6.06
C LEU A 153 12.07 1.79 -6.97
N VAL A 154 12.10 3.07 -6.67
CA VAL A 154 12.81 4.08 -7.47
C VAL A 154 13.87 4.74 -6.61
N GLU A 155 15.15 4.61 -6.98
CA GLU A 155 16.29 5.19 -6.25
C GLU A 155 16.30 4.85 -4.75
N GLY A 156 15.82 3.65 -4.39
CA GLY A 156 15.75 3.17 -3.01
C GLY A 156 14.52 3.61 -2.23
N GLN A 157 13.63 4.39 -2.83
CA GLN A 157 12.36 4.82 -2.26
C GLN A 157 11.21 3.97 -2.79
N LEU A 158 10.28 3.63 -1.92
CA LEU A 158 9.04 2.98 -2.29
C LEU A 158 8.02 4.03 -2.71
N MET A 159 7.69 4.04 -3.99
CA MET A 159 6.64 4.90 -4.54
C MET A 159 5.40 4.07 -4.85
N TRP A 160 4.22 4.63 -4.60
CA TRP A 160 2.98 3.97 -4.99
C TRP A 160 1.92 4.97 -5.42
N VAL A 161 1.00 4.48 -6.23
CA VAL A 161 -0.23 5.18 -6.63
C VAL A 161 -1.41 4.24 -6.50
N GLU A 162 -2.58 4.80 -6.18
CA GLU A 162 -3.85 4.09 -6.12
C GLU A 162 -4.92 4.82 -6.92
N GLU A 163 -5.67 4.06 -7.68
CA GLU A 163 -6.91 4.46 -8.31
C GLU A 163 -8.07 3.70 -7.68
N ILE A 164 -9.19 4.37 -7.45
CA ILE A 164 -10.42 3.74 -6.92
C ILE A 164 -11.64 4.10 -7.76
N ALA A 165 -12.64 3.22 -7.73
CA ALA A 165 -14.00 3.51 -8.17
C ALA A 165 -14.90 3.52 -6.94
N ALA A 166 -15.31 4.70 -6.49
CA ALA A 166 -16.06 4.90 -5.25
C ALA A 166 -17.05 6.06 -5.39
N PHE A 167 -18.00 6.16 -4.45
CA PHE A 167 -18.99 7.24 -4.40
C PHE A 167 -19.80 7.42 -5.69
N GLY A 168 -19.97 6.35 -6.47
CA GLY A 168 -20.64 6.41 -7.78
C GLY A 168 -19.79 6.96 -8.92
N HIS A 169 -18.49 7.22 -8.70
CA HIS A 169 -17.55 7.66 -9.72
C HIS A 169 -16.79 6.46 -10.33
N PRO A 170 -16.40 6.55 -11.61
CA PRO A 170 -15.57 5.53 -12.26
C PRO A 170 -14.16 5.51 -11.65
N LEU A 171 -13.37 4.47 -12.02
CA LEU A 171 -11.99 4.34 -11.61
C LEU A 171 -11.19 5.61 -11.96
N GLY A 172 -10.59 6.20 -10.95
CA GLY A 172 -9.81 7.43 -11.07
C GLY A 172 -8.75 7.53 -9.98
N SER A 173 -7.81 8.44 -10.17
CA SER A 173 -6.72 8.69 -9.22
C SER A 173 -7.27 9.03 -7.85
N TYR A 174 -6.73 8.39 -6.81
CA TYR A 174 -7.14 8.57 -5.43
C TYR A 174 -6.00 9.02 -4.52
N ALA A 175 -4.89 8.30 -4.53
CA ALA A 175 -3.77 8.59 -3.65
C ALA A 175 -2.43 8.22 -4.28
N SER A 176 -1.39 8.89 -3.82
CA SER A 176 -0.01 8.55 -4.13
C SER A 176 0.92 8.92 -3.00
N ALA A 177 2.01 8.18 -2.82
CA ALA A 177 3.04 8.49 -1.84
C ALA A 177 4.43 8.10 -2.30
N LYS A 178 5.41 8.67 -1.59
CA LYS A 178 6.82 8.39 -1.70
C LYS A 178 7.38 8.16 -0.30
N LEU A 179 7.91 6.96 -0.07
CA LEU A 179 8.32 6.49 1.24
C LEU A 179 9.80 6.15 1.26
N ASP A 180 10.47 6.57 2.33
CA ASP A 180 11.84 6.21 2.63
C ASP A 180 11.87 5.00 3.56
N ARG A 181 12.84 4.11 3.32
CA ARG A 181 13.10 2.99 4.22
C ARG A 181 13.63 3.51 5.56
N GLN A 182 13.01 3.10 6.63
CA GLN A 182 13.43 3.47 7.97
C GLN A 182 14.55 2.54 8.47
N PRO A 183 15.53 3.05 9.21
CA PRO A 183 16.54 2.22 9.86
C PRO A 183 15.88 1.19 10.79
N VAL A 184 16.45 0.01 10.86
CA VAL A 184 16.09 -0.97 11.89
C VAL A 184 16.52 -0.36 13.23
N ALA A 185 15.58 -0.23 14.18
CA ALA A 185 15.94 0.18 15.53
C ALA A 185 16.99 -0.83 16.06
N GLN A 186 18.16 -0.34 16.43
CA GLN A 186 19.13 -1.16 17.14
C GLN A 186 18.65 -1.22 18.59
N ASP A 187 18.24 -2.41 19.03
CA ASP A 187 18.00 -2.72 20.44
C ASP A 187 19.31 -2.78 21.24
#